data_3fd8aa8926e24abcb6835011c5119d98
#
_entry.id   3fd8aa8926e24abcb6835011c5119d98
#
_cell.length_a   1.000
_cell.length_b   1.000
_cell.length_c   1.000
_cell.angle_alpha   90.00
_cell.angle_beta   90.00
_cell.angle_gamma   90.00
#
_symmetry.space_group_name_H-M   'P 1'
#
loop_
_entity.id
_entity.type
_entity.pdbx_description
1 polymer ?
#
loop_
_entity_poly.entity_id
_entity_poly.type
_entity_poly.pdbx_seq_one_letter_code
_entity_poly.pdbx_strand_id
1 'polypeptide(L)' 'MITEDKAYDILALNQTATPEEILARYQTLKDQYKKIKEETKDLKTQLAYQLKQIELDDVFIYLRTCQKI' A
#
# COMPACT_ATOMS: atom_id res chain seq x y z
N MET A 1 2.17 -14.52 3.28
CA MET A 1 0.74 -14.39 2.87
C MET A 1 0.12 -13.21 3.57
N ILE A 2 -0.65 -12.42 2.84
CA ILE A 2 -1.34 -11.25 3.40
C ILE A 2 -2.66 -11.68 4.03
N THR A 3 -2.96 -11.11 5.21
CA THR A 3 -4.25 -11.31 5.88
C THR A 3 -5.05 -10.01 5.79
N GLU A 4 -6.35 -10.08 6.09
CA GLU A 4 -7.20 -8.91 6.09
C GLU A 4 -6.70 -7.85 7.08
N ASP A 5 -6.36 -8.26 8.29
CA ASP A 5 -5.84 -7.35 9.31
C ASP A 5 -4.56 -6.65 8.83
N LYS A 6 -3.65 -7.41 8.24
CA LYS A 6 -2.39 -6.87 7.75
C LYS A 6 -2.63 -5.89 6.60
N ALA A 7 -3.57 -6.21 5.71
CA ALA A 7 -3.89 -5.33 4.59
C ALA A 7 -4.37 -3.97 5.07
N TYR A 8 -5.28 -3.94 6.04
CA TYR A 8 -5.78 -2.68 6.58
C TYR A 8 -4.71 -1.94 7.38
N ASP A 9 -3.85 -2.66 8.10
CA ASP A 9 -2.73 -2.05 8.82
C ASP A 9 -1.78 -1.32 7.87
N ILE A 10 -1.46 -1.95 6.74
CA ILE A 10 -0.56 -1.36 5.74
C ILE A 10 -1.15 -0.07 5.19
N LEU A 11 -2.46 -0.03 4.99
CA LEU A 11 -3.17 1.16 4.51
C LEU A 11 -3.43 2.17 5.63
N ALA A 12 -3.17 1.82 6.90
CA ALA A 12 -3.49 2.64 8.06
C ALA A 12 -4.98 2.98 8.11
N LEU A 13 -5.82 2.01 7.78
CA LEU A 13 -7.28 2.13 7.83
C LEU A 13 -7.83 1.05 8.75
N ASN A 14 -9.05 1.28 9.28
CA ASN A 14 -9.74 0.21 9.99
C ASN A 14 -10.62 -0.58 9.00
N GLN A 15 -11.16 -1.70 9.46
CA GLN A 15 -11.87 -2.63 8.57
C GLN A 15 -13.26 -2.13 8.15
N THR A 16 -13.68 -1.00 8.66
CA THR A 16 -14.94 -0.36 8.26
C THR A 16 -14.75 0.64 7.11
N ALA A 17 -13.53 0.79 6.61
CA ALA A 17 -13.24 1.72 5.52
C ALA A 17 -14.04 1.37 4.26
N THR A 18 -14.53 2.39 3.58
CA THR A 18 -15.26 2.22 2.32
C THR A 18 -14.32 1.87 1.18
N PRO A 19 -14.82 1.29 0.08
CA PRO A 19 -13.99 1.06 -1.11
C PRO A 19 -13.29 2.33 -1.61
N GLU A 20 -13.98 3.47 -1.58
CA GLU A 20 -13.40 4.75 -2.00
C GLU A 20 -12.23 5.16 -1.09
N GLU A 21 -12.36 4.95 0.21
CA GLU A 21 -11.28 5.24 1.16
C GLU A 21 -10.08 4.33 0.92
N ILE A 22 -10.31 3.07 0.62
CA ILE A 22 -9.25 2.10 0.32
C ILE A 22 -8.49 2.54 -0.94
N LEU A 23 -9.22 2.87 -2.00
CA LEU A 23 -8.60 3.31 -3.26
C LEU A 23 -7.83 4.62 -3.09
N ALA A 24 -8.40 5.57 -2.37
CA ALA A 24 -7.75 6.85 -2.13
C ALA A 24 -6.46 6.67 -1.33
N ARG A 25 -6.48 5.84 -0.30
CA ARG A 25 -5.30 5.59 0.53
C ARG A 25 -4.22 4.84 -0.27
N TYR A 26 -4.63 3.85 -1.05
CA TYR A 26 -3.70 3.12 -1.91
C TYR A 26 -2.97 4.08 -2.85
N GLN A 27 -3.71 4.95 -3.52
CA GLN A 27 -3.13 5.90 -4.47
C GLN A 27 -2.20 6.90 -3.76
N THR A 28 -2.61 7.40 -2.60
CA THR A 28 -1.80 8.33 -1.81
C THR A 28 -0.47 7.70 -1.41
N LEU A 29 -0.52 6.47 -0.87
CA LEU A 29 0.69 5.77 -0.45
C LEU A 29 1.59 5.43 -1.63
N LYS A 30 1.00 5.01 -2.74
CA LYS A 30 1.75 4.70 -3.95
C LYS A 30 2.53 5.91 -4.44
N ASP A 31 1.88 7.06 -4.48
CA ASP A 31 2.51 8.31 -4.90
C ASP A 31 3.62 8.74 -3.93
N GLN A 32 3.38 8.62 -2.62
CA GLN A 32 4.37 8.95 -1.60
C GLN A 32 5.60 8.06 -1.70
N TYR A 33 5.41 6.76 -1.83
CA TYR A 33 6.52 5.81 -1.92
C TYR A 33 7.35 6.06 -3.19
N LYS A 34 6.67 6.31 -4.29
CA LYS A 34 7.34 6.61 -5.55
C LYS A 34 8.18 7.89 -5.43
N LYS A 35 7.62 8.92 -4.83
CA LYS A 35 8.31 10.21 -4.64
C LYS A 35 9.55 10.05 -3.79
N ILE A 36 9.44 9.36 -2.65
CA ILE A 36 10.57 9.12 -1.76
C ILE A 36 11.66 8.33 -2.48
N LYS A 37 11.26 7.29 -3.22
CA LYS A 37 12.21 6.45 -3.96
C LYS A 37 12.95 7.25 -5.03
N GLU A 38 12.27 8.17 -5.70
CA GLU A 38 12.88 9.00 -6.75
C GLU A 38 13.78 10.09 -6.18
N GLU A 39 13.45 10.64 -5.01
CA GLU A 39 14.18 11.75 -4.41
C GLU A 39 15.40 11.31 -3.61
N THR A 40 15.40 10.09 -3.10
CA THR A 40 16.52 9.60 -2.29
C THR A 40 17.66 9.11 -3.15
N LYS A 41 18.89 9.35 -2.71
CA LYS A 41 20.10 8.81 -3.34
C LYS A 41 20.62 7.60 -2.57
N ASP A 42 20.01 7.26 -1.45
CA ASP A 42 20.43 6.12 -0.63
C ASP A 42 19.84 4.84 -1.18
N LEU A 43 20.71 3.93 -1.62
CA LEU A 43 20.29 2.67 -2.21
C LEU A 43 19.44 1.83 -1.26
N LYS A 44 19.79 1.80 0.03
CA LYS A 44 19.02 1.03 1.01
C LYS A 44 17.60 1.56 1.12
N THR A 45 17.44 2.88 1.12
CA THR A 45 16.13 3.51 1.18
C THR A 45 15.33 3.22 -0.09
N GLN A 46 15.98 3.29 -1.25
CA GLN A 46 15.32 2.96 -2.52
C GLN A 46 14.77 1.53 -2.51
N LEU A 47 15.59 0.58 -2.05
CA LEU A 47 15.17 -0.82 -1.98
C LEU A 47 14.04 -1.03 -0.97
N ALA A 48 14.11 -0.36 0.18
CA ALA A 48 13.07 -0.45 1.21
C ALA A 48 11.72 0.03 0.67
N TYR A 49 11.71 1.15 -0.04
CA TYR A 49 10.47 1.68 -0.61
C TYR A 49 9.98 0.90 -1.82
N GLN A 50 10.89 0.26 -2.55
CA GLN A 50 10.50 -0.66 -3.60
C GLN A 50 9.75 -1.87 -3.04
N LEU A 51 10.24 -2.43 -1.93
CA LEU A 51 9.55 -3.52 -1.23
C LEU A 51 8.20 -3.06 -0.69
N LYS A 52 8.12 -1.84 -0.17
CA LYS A 52 6.84 -1.26 0.30
C LYS A 52 5.84 -1.12 -0.85
N GLN A 53 6.29 -0.75 -2.03
CA GLN A 53 5.41 -0.67 -3.21
C GLN A 53 4.86 -2.04 -3.59
N ILE A 54 5.71 -3.06 -3.57
CA ILE A 54 5.29 -4.44 -3.86
C ILE A 54 4.26 -4.89 -2.84
N GLU A 55 4.50 -4.63 -1.56
CA GLU A 55 3.58 -4.97 -0.48
C GLU A 55 2.24 -4.25 -0.65
N LEU A 56 2.28 -2.98 -1.03
CA LEU A 56 1.08 -2.19 -1.27
C LEU A 56 0.26 -2.75 -2.43
N ASP A 57 0.92 -3.17 -3.50
CA ASP A 57 0.24 -3.78 -4.65
C ASP A 57 -0.40 -5.11 -4.25
N ASP A 58 0.27 -5.91 -3.41
CA ASP A 58 -0.27 -7.15 -2.89
C ASP A 58 -1.52 -6.91 -2.06
N VAL A 59 -1.51 -5.85 -1.24
CA VAL A 59 -2.69 -5.43 -0.46
C VAL A 59 -3.85 -5.11 -1.39
N PHE A 60 -3.58 -4.34 -2.43
CA PHE A 60 -4.61 -3.94 -3.39
C PHE A 60 -5.24 -5.16 -4.08
N ILE A 61 -4.39 -6.08 -4.55
CA ILE A 61 -4.85 -7.31 -5.20
C ILE A 61 -5.68 -8.15 -4.22
N TYR A 62 -5.20 -8.28 -2.99
CA TYR A 62 -5.90 -9.05 -1.96
C TYR A 62 -7.30 -8.49 -1.69
N LEU A 63 -7.40 -7.17 -1.48
CA LEU A 63 -8.69 -6.54 -1.17
C LEU A 63 -9.64 -6.58 -2.36
N ARG A 64 -9.12 -6.48 -3.56
CA ARG A 64 -9.91 -6.61 -4.78
C ARG A 64 -10.44 -8.03 -4.92
N THR A 65 -9.61 -9.04 -4.65
CA THR A 65 -10.00 -10.44 -4.69
C THR A 65 -11.08 -10.74 -3.65
N CYS A 66 -11.00 -10.10 -2.48
CA CYS A 66 -12.01 -10.23 -1.42
C CYS A 66 -13.23 -9.35 -1.63
N GLN A 67 -13.32 -8.67 -2.76
CA GLN A 67 -14.45 -7.80 -3.12
C GLN A 67 -14.66 -6.64 -2.12
N LYS A 68 -13.57 -6.14 -1.54
CA LYS A 68 -13.60 -4.97 -0.65
C LYS A 68 -13.47 -3.66 -1.43
N ILE A 69 -13.10 -3.77 -2.69
CA ILE A 69 -12.96 -2.64 -3.61
C ILE A 69 -13.87 -2.84 -4.80
#